data_2b3dbcd03e02fea2ea38349f2abb46bd
#
_entry.id   2b3dbcd03e02fea2ea38349f2abb46bd
#
_cell.length_a   1.000
_cell.length_b   1.000
_cell.length_c   1.000
_cell.angle_alpha   90.00
_cell.angle_beta   90.00
_cell.angle_gamma   90.00
#
_symmetry.space_group_name_H-M   'P 1'
#
loop_
_entity.id
_entity.type
_entity.pdbx_description
1 polymer ?
#
loop_
_entity_poly.entity_id
_entity_poly.type
_entity_poly.pdbx_seq_one_letter_code
_entity_poly.pdbx_strand_id
1 'polypeptide(L)'
;MKRIVTLIMCVWVLASCQESREEAMYRLVNEWNGKEIKFPSRSVFTIQGKDTVDFDFGNAEYKVITYIDSVGCTSCKLQLPRWKKLVAEVDSLTNGRVLFLFYFHPKDIKELRYLTRRDDFTYPVCFDERDELNRLNQFPTDMTFQTFLLDKDNKVVAMGNPVLNPKVKDLYLDVIKGEKETGQAANSTSVSVNQTVLDFGSFSQSEKQEKSFVLTNTGGGLLVIQDIITSCGCTKVEYSKEPVRPGGTLEVKVLYEAEQAEHFNKTVTVYCNVENSP
;
A
#
# COMPACT_ATOMS: atom_id res chain seq x y z
N MET A 1 -14.62 63.52 -20.49
CA MET A 1 -13.71 62.81 -19.57
C MET A 1 -14.28 61.40 -19.39
N LYS A 2 -13.78 60.41 -20.15
CA LYS A 2 -14.19 59.02 -20.04
C LYS A 2 -13.20 58.31 -19.10
N ARG A 3 -13.69 57.80 -17.95
CA ARG A 3 -12.88 57.00 -17.02
C ARG A 3 -12.86 55.56 -17.53
N ILE A 4 -11.70 55.09 -17.92
CA ILE A 4 -11.43 53.68 -18.24
C ILE A 4 -11.17 52.96 -16.89
N VAL A 5 -12.09 52.09 -16.51
CA VAL A 5 -11.92 51.17 -15.37
C VAL A 5 -11.25 49.91 -15.90
N THR A 6 -9.95 49.78 -15.61
CA THR A 6 -9.18 48.56 -15.94
C THR A 6 -9.48 47.52 -14.87
N LEU A 7 -10.26 46.52 -15.25
CA LEU A 7 -10.57 45.35 -14.41
C LEU A 7 -9.35 44.39 -14.45
N ILE A 8 -8.55 44.40 -13.39
CA ILE A 8 -7.46 43.40 -13.22
C ILE A 8 -8.10 42.12 -12.74
N MET A 9 -8.25 41.19 -13.66
CA MET A 9 -8.73 39.83 -13.41
C MET A 9 -7.54 39.02 -12.85
N CYS A 10 -7.44 38.90 -11.53
CA CYS A 10 -6.52 37.97 -10.87
C CYS A 10 -6.98 36.54 -11.14
N VAL A 11 -6.37 35.90 -12.13
CA VAL A 11 -6.49 34.47 -12.36
C VAL A 11 -5.67 33.76 -11.27
N TRP A 12 -6.35 33.29 -10.24
CA TRP A 12 -5.77 32.34 -9.30
C TRP A 12 -5.63 31.02 -10.03
N VAL A 13 -4.44 30.74 -10.53
CA VAL A 13 -4.06 29.38 -10.96
C VAL A 13 -3.94 28.57 -9.68
N LEU A 14 -5.02 27.87 -9.32
CA LEU A 14 -4.95 26.77 -8.37
C LEU A 14 -4.10 25.70 -9.05
N ALA A 15 -2.79 25.68 -8.77
CA ALA A 15 -1.95 24.55 -9.02
C ALA A 15 -2.50 23.42 -8.10
N SER A 16 -3.47 22.68 -8.62
CA SER A 16 -3.89 21.41 -8.03
C SER A 16 -2.68 20.50 -8.15
N CYS A 17 -1.95 20.35 -7.06
CA CYS A 17 -0.97 19.28 -6.92
C CYS A 17 -1.77 17.98 -6.99
N GLN A 18 -1.82 17.36 -8.16
CA GLN A 18 -2.51 16.08 -8.34
C GLN A 18 -1.59 15.04 -7.72
N GLU A 19 -1.99 14.53 -6.56
CA GLU A 19 -1.31 13.44 -5.85
C GLU A 19 -1.08 12.29 -6.82
N SER A 20 0.13 11.76 -6.87
CA SER A 20 0.41 10.60 -7.70
C SER A 20 -0.35 9.37 -7.16
N ARG A 21 -0.67 8.42 -8.04
CA ARG A 21 -1.33 7.16 -7.63
C ARG A 21 -0.49 6.41 -6.58
N GLU A 22 0.81 6.49 -6.67
CA GLU A 22 1.75 5.87 -5.73
C GLU A 22 1.69 6.52 -4.35
N GLU A 23 1.66 7.86 -4.29
CA GLU A 23 1.51 8.60 -3.02
C GLU A 23 0.19 8.32 -2.34
N ALA A 24 -0.91 8.32 -3.10
CA ALA A 24 -2.23 7.97 -2.58
C ALA A 24 -2.27 6.53 -2.03
N MET A 25 -1.63 5.58 -2.72
CA MET A 25 -1.49 4.20 -2.26
C MET A 25 -0.65 4.11 -0.99
N TYR A 26 0.47 4.82 -0.92
CA TYR A 26 1.35 4.89 0.24
C TYR A 26 0.64 5.42 1.48
N ARG A 27 -0.05 6.54 1.31
CA ARG A 27 -0.86 7.15 2.38
C ARG A 27 -1.92 6.17 2.88
N LEU A 28 -2.60 5.50 1.96
CA LEU A 28 -3.62 4.51 2.30
C LEU A 28 -3.04 3.34 3.11
N VAL A 29 -1.91 2.78 2.67
CA VAL A 29 -1.24 1.68 3.39
C VAL A 29 -0.81 2.12 4.79
N ASN A 30 -0.24 3.31 4.93
CA ASN A 30 0.17 3.86 6.22
C ASN A 30 -1.02 4.14 7.15
N GLU A 31 -2.14 4.64 6.60
CA GLU A 31 -3.38 4.86 7.37
C GLU A 31 -3.93 3.56 7.97
N TRP A 32 -3.81 2.46 7.22
CA TRP A 32 -4.37 1.17 7.64
C TRP A 32 -3.42 0.34 8.48
N ASN A 33 -2.14 0.54 8.38
CA ASN A 33 -1.15 -0.22 9.13
C ASN A 33 -1.30 -0.02 10.64
N GLY A 34 -1.37 -1.12 11.40
CA GLY A 34 -1.61 -1.12 12.85
C GLY A 34 -3.04 -0.77 13.27
N LYS A 35 -3.93 -0.41 12.32
CA LYS A 35 -5.34 -0.12 12.61
C LYS A 35 -6.07 -1.40 13.00
N GLU A 36 -6.82 -1.35 14.09
CA GLU A 36 -7.63 -2.47 14.53
C GLU A 36 -8.88 -2.63 13.66
N ILE A 37 -9.14 -3.81 13.16
CA ILE A 37 -10.38 -4.17 12.49
C ILE A 37 -11.43 -4.53 13.52
N LYS A 38 -12.53 -3.78 13.52
CA LYS A 38 -13.69 -4.00 14.39
C LYS A 38 -14.66 -4.95 13.72
N PHE A 39 -14.97 -6.05 14.41
CA PHE A 39 -15.93 -7.02 13.92
C PHE A 39 -17.35 -6.72 14.44
N PRO A 40 -18.40 -7.01 13.66
CA PRO A 40 -19.77 -6.97 14.14
C PRO A 40 -19.94 -7.87 15.36
N SER A 41 -20.80 -7.45 16.30
CA SER A 41 -21.09 -8.22 17.52
C SER A 41 -21.67 -9.61 17.23
N ARG A 42 -22.25 -9.80 16.05
CA ARG A 42 -22.77 -11.07 15.58
C ARG A 42 -22.48 -11.23 14.08
N SER A 43 -21.61 -12.17 13.76
CA SER A 43 -21.33 -12.59 12.39
C SER A 43 -21.80 -14.03 12.20
N VAL A 44 -22.68 -14.29 11.26
CA VAL A 44 -23.17 -15.63 10.94
C VAL A 44 -22.44 -16.14 9.73
N PHE A 45 -21.60 -17.15 9.93
CA PHE A 45 -20.88 -17.81 8.85
C PHE A 45 -21.66 -19.01 8.35
N THR A 46 -21.67 -19.20 7.03
CA THR A 46 -22.38 -20.29 6.36
C THR A 46 -21.51 -20.94 5.30
N ILE A 47 -21.72 -22.23 5.05
CA ILE A 47 -21.19 -22.92 3.88
C ILE A 47 -22.17 -22.71 2.73
N GLN A 48 -21.70 -22.06 1.66
CA GLN A 48 -22.48 -21.79 0.44
C GLN A 48 -23.84 -21.10 0.69
N GLY A 49 -23.92 -20.30 1.77
CA GLY A 49 -25.13 -19.59 2.16
C GLY A 49 -26.30 -20.49 2.61
N LYS A 50 -26.02 -21.72 3.04
CA LYS A 50 -27.01 -22.69 3.45
C LYS A 50 -26.80 -23.14 4.89
N ASP A 51 -25.74 -23.86 5.15
CA ASP A 51 -25.49 -24.49 6.43
C ASP A 51 -24.70 -23.54 7.34
N THR A 52 -25.31 -23.13 8.45
CA THR A 52 -24.63 -22.30 9.47
C THR A 52 -23.54 -23.12 10.15
N VAL A 53 -22.38 -22.52 10.32
CA VAL A 53 -21.25 -23.11 11.04
C VAL A 53 -20.87 -22.25 12.23
N ASP A 54 -20.50 -22.90 13.33
CA ASP A 54 -19.85 -22.25 14.44
C ASP A 54 -18.39 -21.98 14.03
N PHE A 55 -18.05 -20.70 13.92
CA PHE A 55 -16.78 -20.28 13.36
C PHE A 55 -16.10 -19.31 14.33
N ASP A 56 -15.30 -19.89 15.24
CA ASP A 56 -14.49 -19.12 16.18
C ASP A 56 -13.18 -18.68 15.51
N PHE A 57 -12.97 -17.38 15.43
CA PHE A 57 -11.75 -16.78 14.90
C PHE A 57 -10.95 -16.00 15.95
N GLY A 58 -11.36 -16.04 17.22
CA GLY A 58 -10.73 -15.27 18.30
C GLY A 58 -9.28 -15.66 18.56
N ASN A 59 -8.94 -16.94 18.42
CA ASN A 59 -7.64 -17.49 18.81
C ASN A 59 -6.63 -17.69 17.68
N ALA A 60 -6.97 -17.29 16.45
CA ALA A 60 -6.04 -17.43 15.33
C ALA A 60 -4.84 -16.48 15.46
N GLU A 61 -3.63 -16.99 15.18
CA GLU A 61 -2.39 -16.20 15.22
C GLU A 61 -2.42 -15.10 14.17
N TYR A 62 -2.86 -15.44 12.96
CA TYR A 62 -3.11 -14.50 11.88
C TYR A 62 -4.49 -14.71 11.29
N LYS A 63 -5.07 -13.63 10.78
CA LYS A 63 -6.35 -13.65 10.08
C LYS A 63 -6.22 -12.93 8.74
N VAL A 64 -6.64 -13.56 7.65
CA VAL A 64 -6.80 -12.88 6.37
C VAL A 64 -8.27 -12.55 6.21
N ILE A 65 -8.61 -11.27 6.35
CA ILE A 65 -9.97 -10.81 6.11
C ILE A 65 -10.10 -10.24 4.70
N THR A 66 -11.10 -10.69 3.94
CA THR A 66 -11.46 -10.08 2.67
C THR A 66 -12.91 -9.63 2.70
N TYR A 67 -13.10 -8.36 2.37
CA TYR A 67 -14.41 -7.75 2.24
C TYR A 67 -14.72 -7.56 0.76
N ILE A 68 -15.90 -7.95 0.33
CA ILE A 68 -16.39 -7.76 -1.03
C ILE A 68 -17.68 -6.92 -0.97
N ASP A 69 -17.60 -5.71 -1.52
CA ASP A 69 -18.74 -4.79 -1.57
C ASP A 69 -19.75 -5.15 -2.68
N SER A 70 -20.91 -4.51 -2.64
CA SER A 70 -22.01 -4.70 -3.62
C SER A 70 -21.84 -3.94 -4.93
N VAL A 71 -20.73 -3.20 -5.12
CA VAL A 71 -20.52 -2.33 -6.29
C VAL A 71 -19.91 -3.13 -7.46
N GLY A 72 -20.51 -3.04 -8.64
CA GLY A 72 -19.98 -3.64 -9.88
C GLY A 72 -20.27 -5.13 -10.04
N CYS A 73 -19.35 -5.84 -10.70
CA CYS A 73 -19.51 -7.25 -11.06
C CYS A 73 -19.12 -8.16 -9.90
N THR A 74 -20.08 -8.83 -9.26
CA THR A 74 -19.88 -9.75 -8.14
C THR A 74 -18.94 -10.90 -8.50
N SER A 75 -19.16 -11.60 -9.60
CA SER A 75 -18.35 -12.76 -10.00
C SER A 75 -16.90 -12.40 -10.32
N CYS A 76 -16.67 -11.19 -10.86
CA CYS A 76 -15.33 -10.68 -11.16
C CYS A 76 -14.52 -10.42 -9.88
N LYS A 77 -15.18 -9.94 -8.82
CA LYS A 77 -14.55 -9.62 -7.54
C LYS A 77 -14.28 -10.84 -6.68
N LEU A 78 -15.18 -11.81 -6.68
CA LEU A 78 -15.11 -12.97 -5.78
C LEU A 78 -13.87 -13.83 -5.99
N GLN A 79 -13.49 -14.13 -7.24
CA GLN A 79 -12.31 -14.95 -7.58
C GLN A 79 -12.20 -16.24 -6.76
N LEU A 80 -13.33 -16.86 -6.41
CA LEU A 80 -13.42 -18.00 -5.48
C LEU A 80 -12.48 -19.18 -5.81
N PRO A 81 -12.27 -19.57 -7.09
CA PRO A 81 -11.33 -20.64 -7.42
C PRO A 81 -9.87 -20.27 -7.07
N ARG A 82 -9.49 -18.98 -7.14
CA ARG A 82 -8.15 -18.54 -6.74
C ARG A 82 -8.01 -18.53 -5.22
N TRP A 83 -9.05 -18.12 -4.50
CA TRP A 83 -9.08 -18.19 -3.05
C TRP A 83 -8.94 -19.62 -2.54
N LYS A 84 -9.65 -20.59 -3.13
CA LYS A 84 -9.48 -22.02 -2.77
C LYS A 84 -8.03 -22.46 -2.85
N LYS A 85 -7.32 -22.11 -3.93
CA LYS A 85 -5.91 -22.45 -4.09
C LYS A 85 -5.04 -21.78 -3.03
N LEU A 86 -5.23 -20.48 -2.80
CA LEU A 86 -4.45 -19.73 -1.83
C LEU A 86 -4.65 -20.24 -0.42
N VAL A 87 -5.90 -20.50 -0.01
CA VAL A 87 -6.21 -21.04 1.32
C VAL A 87 -5.52 -22.38 1.53
N ALA A 88 -5.64 -23.31 0.57
CA ALA A 88 -4.99 -24.63 0.66
C ALA A 88 -3.45 -24.52 0.71
N GLU A 89 -2.86 -23.60 -0.06
CA GLU A 89 -1.41 -23.33 -0.06
C GLU A 89 -0.96 -22.79 1.30
N VAL A 90 -1.64 -21.76 1.82
CA VAL A 90 -1.30 -21.13 3.10
C VAL A 90 -1.50 -22.10 4.26
N ASP A 91 -2.60 -22.84 4.27
CA ASP A 91 -2.88 -23.84 5.32
C ASP A 91 -1.78 -24.90 5.41
N SER A 92 -1.35 -25.43 4.25
CA SER A 92 -0.23 -26.37 4.16
C SER A 92 1.09 -25.80 4.65
N LEU A 93 1.39 -24.52 4.34
CA LEU A 93 2.65 -23.87 4.70
C LEU A 93 2.69 -23.42 6.17
N THR A 94 1.54 -23.18 6.78
CA THR A 94 1.43 -22.55 8.11
C THR A 94 0.87 -23.46 9.18
N ASN A 95 0.55 -24.72 8.84
CA ASN A 95 -0.06 -25.69 9.76
C ASN A 95 -1.33 -25.14 10.46
N GLY A 96 -2.19 -24.45 9.72
CA GLY A 96 -3.45 -23.92 10.25
C GLY A 96 -3.34 -22.67 11.13
N ARG A 97 -2.18 -22.00 11.17
CA ARG A 97 -2.01 -20.76 11.96
C ARG A 97 -2.75 -19.55 11.42
N VAL A 98 -3.22 -19.63 10.16
CA VAL A 98 -3.89 -18.54 9.46
C VAL A 98 -5.34 -18.88 9.21
N LEU A 99 -6.23 -18.02 9.64
CA LEU A 99 -7.65 -18.16 9.38
C LEU A 99 -8.11 -17.17 8.31
N PHE A 100 -8.95 -17.64 7.39
CA PHE A 100 -9.52 -16.81 6.33
C PHE A 100 -10.94 -16.40 6.68
N LEU A 101 -11.22 -15.11 6.64
CA LEU A 101 -12.50 -14.49 6.97
C LEU A 101 -13.09 -13.84 5.71
N PHE A 102 -14.12 -14.44 5.16
CA PHE A 102 -14.80 -13.93 3.97
C PHE A 102 -16.08 -13.21 4.36
N TYR A 103 -16.12 -11.90 4.19
CA TYR A 103 -17.29 -11.06 4.38
C TYR A 103 -17.77 -10.51 3.04
N PHE A 104 -18.95 -10.90 2.64
CA PHE A 104 -19.53 -10.50 1.36
C PHE A 104 -20.79 -9.68 1.62
N HIS A 105 -20.76 -8.40 1.21
CA HIS A 105 -21.94 -7.56 1.19
C HIS A 105 -22.64 -7.73 -0.18
N PRO A 106 -23.76 -8.50 -0.24
CA PRO A 106 -24.35 -8.85 -1.52
C PRO A 106 -25.20 -7.72 -2.09
N LYS A 107 -25.07 -7.49 -3.40
CA LYS A 107 -26.10 -6.79 -4.17
C LYS A 107 -27.34 -7.69 -4.38
N ASP A 108 -27.08 -8.99 -4.64
CA ASP A 108 -28.09 -10.04 -4.73
C ASP A 108 -27.57 -11.30 -4.01
N ILE A 109 -28.23 -11.66 -2.92
CA ILE A 109 -27.89 -12.84 -2.12
C ILE A 109 -28.07 -14.15 -2.90
N LYS A 110 -29.02 -14.19 -3.86
CA LYS A 110 -29.25 -15.40 -4.68
C LYS A 110 -28.09 -15.61 -5.63
N GLU A 111 -27.58 -14.55 -6.24
CA GLU A 111 -26.38 -14.58 -7.06
C GLU A 111 -25.18 -15.08 -6.27
N LEU A 112 -24.94 -14.56 -5.08
CA LEU A 112 -23.85 -14.98 -4.20
C LEU A 112 -23.93 -16.47 -3.82
N ARG A 113 -25.11 -16.94 -3.44
CA ARG A 113 -25.37 -18.38 -3.16
C ARG A 113 -25.15 -19.24 -4.38
N TYR A 114 -25.53 -18.77 -5.56
CA TYR A 114 -25.28 -19.48 -6.81
C TYR A 114 -23.78 -19.57 -7.10
N LEU A 115 -23.04 -18.45 -7.00
CA LEU A 115 -21.61 -18.40 -7.29
C LEU A 115 -20.79 -19.26 -6.32
N THR A 116 -21.09 -19.22 -5.02
CA THR A 116 -20.40 -20.06 -4.03
C THR A 116 -20.63 -21.56 -4.28
N ARG A 117 -21.83 -21.96 -4.74
CA ARG A 117 -22.13 -23.34 -5.12
C ARG A 117 -21.51 -23.74 -6.45
N ARG A 118 -21.61 -22.89 -7.47
CA ARG A 118 -21.01 -23.13 -8.80
C ARG A 118 -19.51 -23.40 -8.71
N ASP A 119 -18.81 -22.62 -7.88
CA ASP A 119 -17.35 -22.71 -7.73
C ASP A 119 -16.95 -23.71 -6.62
N ASP A 120 -17.93 -24.43 -6.05
CA ASP A 120 -17.74 -25.36 -4.95
C ASP A 120 -16.89 -24.75 -3.83
N PHE A 121 -17.27 -23.55 -3.39
CA PHE A 121 -16.58 -22.84 -2.34
C PHE A 121 -17.11 -23.25 -0.97
N THR A 122 -16.37 -24.13 -0.31
CA THR A 122 -16.78 -24.76 0.96
C THR A 122 -16.22 -24.08 2.21
N TYR A 123 -15.48 -22.97 2.04
CA TYR A 123 -15.06 -22.17 3.18
C TYR A 123 -16.22 -21.39 3.76
N PRO A 124 -16.22 -21.17 5.11
CA PRO A 124 -17.22 -20.34 5.76
C PRO A 124 -17.22 -18.92 5.23
N VAL A 125 -18.41 -18.42 4.89
CA VAL A 125 -18.63 -17.06 4.39
C VAL A 125 -19.69 -16.38 5.23
N CYS A 126 -19.45 -15.15 5.67
CA CYS A 126 -20.45 -14.27 6.24
C CYS A 126 -21.11 -13.45 5.12
N PHE A 127 -22.40 -13.63 4.91
CA PHE A 127 -23.19 -12.75 4.04
C PHE A 127 -23.67 -11.56 4.86
N ASP A 128 -22.90 -10.48 4.80
CA ASP A 128 -23.17 -9.25 5.53
C ASP A 128 -24.18 -8.38 4.78
N GLU A 129 -25.44 -8.77 4.83
CA GLU A 129 -26.54 -8.08 4.12
C GLU A 129 -26.70 -6.62 4.56
N ARG A 130 -26.28 -6.29 5.79
CA ARG A 130 -26.42 -4.96 6.37
C ARG A 130 -25.18 -4.10 6.25
N ASP A 131 -24.12 -4.65 5.64
CA ASP A 131 -22.82 -3.96 5.52
C ASP A 131 -22.23 -3.53 6.88
N GLU A 132 -22.45 -4.35 7.92
CA GLU A 132 -22.07 -3.99 9.29
C GLU A 132 -20.55 -3.89 9.44
N LEU A 133 -19.81 -4.81 8.81
CA LEU A 133 -18.35 -4.80 8.86
C LEU A 133 -17.77 -3.52 8.26
N ASN A 134 -18.24 -3.11 7.09
CA ASN A 134 -17.77 -1.90 6.42
C ASN A 134 -18.21 -0.63 7.14
N ARG A 135 -19.41 -0.61 7.73
CA ARG A 135 -19.86 0.53 8.55
C ARG A 135 -18.98 0.78 9.77
N LEU A 136 -18.44 -0.29 10.36
CA LEU A 136 -17.53 -0.20 11.50
C LEU A 136 -16.13 0.28 11.12
N ASN A 137 -15.65 -0.08 9.92
CA ASN A 137 -14.26 0.10 9.54
C ASN A 137 -14.02 1.12 8.44
N GLN A 138 -15.04 1.40 7.58
CA GLN A 138 -14.95 2.30 6.44
C GLN A 138 -13.82 1.91 5.48
N PHE A 139 -13.92 0.70 4.93
CA PHE A 139 -12.91 0.15 4.01
C PHE A 139 -12.69 1.02 2.77
N PRO A 140 -11.48 0.96 2.18
CA PRO A 140 -11.21 1.63 0.92
C PRO A 140 -12.19 1.22 -0.18
N THR A 141 -12.53 2.14 -1.06
CA THR A 141 -13.42 1.86 -2.20
C THR A 141 -12.76 1.03 -3.30
N ASP A 142 -11.43 1.09 -3.41
CA ASP A 142 -10.68 0.26 -4.35
C ASP A 142 -10.59 -1.18 -3.82
N MET A 143 -11.19 -2.11 -4.55
CA MET A 143 -11.25 -3.53 -4.21
C MET A 143 -9.89 -4.20 -4.03
N THR A 144 -8.83 -3.64 -4.59
CA THR A 144 -7.46 -4.16 -4.42
C THR A 144 -6.95 -3.99 -3.01
N PHE A 145 -7.57 -3.09 -2.22
CA PHE A 145 -7.24 -2.77 -0.84
C PHE A 145 -8.31 -3.20 0.18
N GLN A 146 -9.25 -4.05 -0.23
CA GLN A 146 -10.31 -4.58 0.65
C GLN A 146 -9.95 -5.95 1.25
N THR A 147 -8.67 -6.30 1.25
CA THR A 147 -8.14 -7.51 1.89
C THR A 147 -6.98 -7.14 2.81
N PHE A 148 -6.97 -7.70 4.00
CA PHE A 148 -6.01 -7.37 5.06
C PHE A 148 -5.50 -8.63 5.73
N LEU A 149 -4.21 -8.66 6.02
CA LEU A 149 -3.62 -9.59 6.96
C LEU A 149 -3.65 -8.93 8.35
N LEU A 150 -4.22 -9.62 9.31
CA LEU A 150 -4.33 -9.17 10.71
C LEU A 150 -3.48 -10.06 11.61
N ASP A 151 -2.95 -9.48 12.67
CA ASP A 151 -2.36 -10.21 13.78
C ASP A 151 -3.44 -10.81 14.73
N LYS A 152 -3.00 -11.44 15.81
CA LYS A 152 -3.88 -12.00 16.84
C LYS A 152 -4.81 -10.95 17.47
N ASP A 153 -4.38 -9.69 17.58
CA ASP A 153 -5.09 -8.58 18.18
C ASP A 153 -5.99 -7.82 17.18
N ASN A 154 -6.22 -8.41 16.01
CA ASN A 154 -6.99 -7.85 14.88
C ASN A 154 -6.41 -6.57 14.27
N LYS A 155 -5.13 -6.30 14.47
CA LYS A 155 -4.47 -5.15 13.86
C LYS A 155 -3.95 -5.51 12.48
N VAL A 156 -4.11 -4.60 11.55
CA VAL A 156 -3.62 -4.74 10.19
C VAL A 156 -2.09 -4.76 10.18
N VAL A 157 -1.50 -5.83 9.68
CA VAL A 157 -0.05 -5.99 9.52
C VAL A 157 0.38 -5.98 8.05
N ALA A 158 -0.54 -6.22 7.13
CA ALA A 158 -0.37 -6.00 5.71
C ALA A 158 -1.73 -5.83 5.03
N MET A 159 -1.77 -5.12 3.90
CA MET A 159 -3.00 -4.95 3.12
C MET A 159 -2.75 -5.16 1.63
N GLY A 160 -3.83 -5.46 0.91
CA GLY A 160 -3.84 -5.75 -0.52
C GLY A 160 -4.34 -7.15 -0.81
N ASN A 161 -4.83 -7.39 -2.02
CA ASN A 161 -5.46 -8.65 -2.37
C ASN A 161 -4.43 -9.67 -2.91
N PRO A 162 -4.10 -10.74 -2.14
CA PRO A 162 -3.06 -11.71 -2.50
C PRO A 162 -3.45 -12.61 -3.68
N VAL A 163 -4.75 -12.73 -4.02
CA VAL A 163 -5.17 -13.51 -5.20
C VAL A 163 -5.06 -12.71 -6.50
N LEU A 164 -4.95 -11.37 -6.40
CA LEU A 164 -4.78 -10.49 -7.55
C LEU A 164 -3.31 -10.09 -7.77
N ASN A 165 -2.51 -10.08 -6.71
CA ASN A 165 -1.11 -9.65 -6.76
C ASN A 165 -0.18 -10.66 -6.07
N PRO A 166 0.68 -11.38 -6.83
CA PRO A 166 1.64 -12.33 -6.26
C PRO A 166 2.60 -11.72 -5.24
N LYS A 167 3.04 -10.46 -5.43
CA LYS A 167 3.92 -9.78 -4.46
C LYS A 167 3.23 -9.54 -3.12
N VAL A 168 1.92 -9.31 -3.12
CA VAL A 168 1.12 -9.21 -1.88
C VAL A 168 1.01 -10.58 -1.21
N LYS A 169 0.85 -11.66 -1.98
CA LYS A 169 0.87 -13.03 -1.44
C LYS A 169 2.21 -13.31 -0.76
N ASP A 170 3.31 -13.03 -1.44
CA ASP A 170 4.65 -13.24 -0.90
C ASP A 170 4.87 -12.41 0.38
N LEU A 171 4.42 -11.14 0.40
CA LEU A 171 4.44 -10.29 1.60
C LEU A 171 3.69 -10.93 2.77
N TYR A 172 2.50 -11.47 2.54
CA TYR A 172 1.72 -12.12 3.59
C TYR A 172 2.45 -13.35 4.14
N LEU A 173 2.99 -14.18 3.25
CA LEU A 173 3.76 -15.38 3.66
C LEU A 173 5.02 -15.02 4.44
N ASP A 174 5.75 -13.98 4.04
CA ASP A 174 6.94 -13.51 4.75
C ASP A 174 6.59 -13.04 6.18
N VAL A 175 5.49 -12.27 6.33
CA VAL A 175 5.01 -11.82 7.66
C VAL A 175 4.61 -13.03 8.53
N ILE A 176 3.83 -13.98 7.98
CA ILE A 176 3.35 -15.16 8.72
C ILE A 176 4.49 -16.07 9.14
N LYS A 177 5.54 -16.19 8.33
CA LYS A 177 6.74 -16.98 8.68
C LYS A 177 7.68 -16.27 9.67
N GLY A 178 7.42 -15.00 9.97
CA GLY A 178 8.30 -14.17 10.78
C GLY A 178 9.58 -13.74 10.04
N GLU A 179 9.62 -13.89 8.72
CA GLU A 179 10.71 -13.44 7.87
C GLU A 179 10.68 -11.92 7.63
N LYS A 180 9.50 -11.30 7.89
CA LYS A 180 9.30 -9.86 7.98
C LYS A 180 8.63 -9.54 9.30
N GLU A 181 9.20 -8.63 10.05
CA GLU A 181 8.56 -8.11 11.27
C GLU A 181 7.19 -7.50 10.92
N THR A 182 6.19 -7.83 11.73
CA THR A 182 4.83 -7.27 11.62
C THR A 182 4.91 -5.75 11.60
N GLY A 183 4.20 -5.13 10.68
CA GLY A 183 4.18 -3.71 10.27
C GLY A 183 4.44 -2.57 11.25
N GLN A 184 4.81 -2.82 12.50
CA GLN A 184 5.29 -1.77 13.39
C GLN A 184 6.79 -1.45 13.19
N ALA A 185 7.59 -2.39 12.64
CA ALA A 185 9.00 -2.15 12.33
C ALA A 185 9.23 -1.77 10.84
N ALA A 186 8.24 -1.99 9.95
CA ALA A 186 8.37 -1.64 8.54
C ALA A 186 8.18 -0.13 8.25
N ASN A 187 7.79 0.67 9.23
CA ASN A 187 7.48 2.08 9.04
C ASN A 187 8.62 3.03 9.35
N SER A 188 9.67 2.59 10.02
CA SER A 188 10.87 3.38 10.19
C SER A 188 12.12 2.50 10.09
N THR A 189 13.14 3.03 9.45
CA THR A 189 14.48 2.47 9.43
C THR A 189 15.47 3.58 9.72
N SER A 190 16.75 3.29 9.64
CA SER A 190 17.79 4.32 9.69
C SER A 190 18.52 4.35 8.36
N VAL A 191 18.92 5.52 7.93
CA VAL A 191 19.68 5.70 6.69
C VAL A 191 20.93 6.53 6.96
N SER A 192 22.02 6.16 6.31
CA SER A 192 23.19 7.03 6.19
C SER A 192 23.41 7.41 4.75
N VAL A 193 23.91 8.61 4.52
CA VAL A 193 24.32 9.10 3.20
C VAL A 193 25.85 9.26 3.18
N ASN A 194 26.48 8.83 2.09
CA ASN A 194 27.93 8.91 1.98
C ASN A 194 28.44 10.36 1.83
N GLN A 195 27.62 11.24 1.28
CA GLN A 195 27.94 12.67 1.12
C GLN A 195 26.65 13.50 1.00
N THR A 196 26.64 14.66 1.64
CA THR A 196 25.51 15.60 1.63
C THR A 196 25.68 16.74 0.64
N VAL A 197 26.85 16.86 0.02
CA VAL A 197 27.16 17.89 -0.98
C VAL A 197 27.80 17.23 -2.19
N LEU A 198 27.25 17.51 -3.37
CA LEU A 198 27.79 17.13 -4.66
C LEU A 198 28.41 18.37 -5.30
N ASP A 199 29.73 18.51 -5.21
CA ASP A 199 30.43 19.61 -5.85
C ASP A 199 30.68 19.29 -7.32
N PHE A 200 30.03 19.99 -8.25
CA PHE A 200 30.18 19.81 -9.68
C PHE A 200 31.38 20.60 -10.25
N GLY A 201 31.98 21.48 -9.48
CA GLY A 201 33.07 22.34 -9.96
C GLY A 201 32.61 23.36 -11.00
N SER A 202 33.55 23.78 -11.85
CA SER A 202 33.25 24.66 -12.98
C SER A 202 33.22 23.88 -14.27
N PHE A 203 32.16 24.06 -15.07
CA PHE A 203 31.95 23.40 -16.32
C PHE A 203 31.27 24.33 -17.35
N SER A 204 31.26 23.94 -18.61
CA SER A 204 30.58 24.69 -19.67
C SER A 204 29.05 24.51 -19.56
N GLN A 205 28.29 25.60 -19.80
CA GLN A 205 26.82 25.55 -19.83
C GLN A 205 26.25 24.45 -20.75
N SER A 206 26.97 24.16 -21.84
CA SER A 206 26.53 23.14 -22.82
C SER A 206 26.79 21.70 -22.36
N GLU A 207 27.47 21.50 -21.23
CA GLU A 207 27.83 20.17 -20.71
C GLU A 207 26.85 19.73 -19.66
N LYS A 208 26.21 18.56 -19.89
CA LYS A 208 25.41 17.90 -18.88
C LYS A 208 26.34 17.31 -17.81
N GLN A 209 26.01 17.55 -16.58
CA GLN A 209 26.75 17.05 -15.43
C GLN A 209 26.01 15.87 -14.80
N GLU A 210 26.76 14.86 -14.38
CA GLU A 210 26.24 13.70 -13.63
C GLU A 210 27.12 13.46 -12.40
N LYS A 211 26.49 13.31 -11.25
CA LYS A 211 27.11 12.82 -10.02
C LYS A 211 26.13 11.96 -9.26
N SER A 212 26.62 11.15 -8.35
CA SER A 212 25.76 10.32 -7.52
C SER A 212 26.11 10.42 -6.04
N PHE A 213 25.13 10.11 -5.21
CA PHE A 213 25.32 9.80 -3.80
C PHE A 213 24.69 8.45 -3.47
N VAL A 214 25.12 7.86 -2.38
CA VAL A 214 24.68 6.53 -1.96
C VAL A 214 23.99 6.64 -0.61
N LEU A 215 22.77 6.11 -0.55
CA LEU A 215 22.04 5.87 0.67
C LEU A 215 22.30 4.44 1.13
N THR A 216 22.66 4.27 2.40
CA THR A 216 22.84 2.95 3.01
C THR A 216 21.78 2.77 4.08
N ASN A 217 21.00 1.70 3.97
CA ASN A 217 20.06 1.31 5.01
C ASN A 217 20.82 0.77 6.23
N THR A 218 20.90 1.56 7.30
CA THR A 218 21.60 1.20 8.53
C THR A 218 20.67 0.68 9.63
N GLY A 219 19.35 0.67 9.35
CA GLY A 219 18.35 0.16 10.29
C GLY A 219 17.97 -1.29 10.04
N GLY A 220 17.02 -1.80 10.83
CA GLY A 220 16.54 -3.18 10.76
C GLY A 220 15.39 -3.40 9.79
N GLY A 221 14.66 -2.33 9.39
CA GLY A 221 13.55 -2.39 8.46
C GLY A 221 13.97 -2.15 7.01
N LEU A 222 13.04 -2.32 6.05
CA LEU A 222 13.26 -1.94 4.66
C LEU A 222 13.32 -0.41 4.53
N LEU A 223 14.34 0.12 3.84
CA LEU A 223 14.36 1.53 3.45
C LEU A 223 13.55 1.70 2.16
N VAL A 224 12.55 2.54 2.23
CA VAL A 224 11.67 2.86 1.11
C VAL A 224 11.79 4.34 0.81
N ILE A 225 12.17 4.66 -0.42
CA ILE A 225 12.16 6.05 -0.89
C ILE A 225 10.73 6.38 -1.33
N GLN A 226 10.15 7.36 -0.67
CA GLN A 226 8.81 7.85 -0.94
C GLN A 226 8.82 8.80 -2.12
N ASP A 227 9.75 9.77 -2.09
CA ASP A 227 9.94 10.75 -3.16
C ASP A 227 11.35 11.34 -3.12
N ILE A 228 11.80 11.88 -4.25
CA ILE A 228 12.99 12.72 -4.32
C ILE A 228 12.63 13.96 -5.13
N ILE A 229 12.64 15.12 -4.46
CA ILE A 229 12.34 16.40 -5.09
C ILE A 229 13.58 17.24 -5.26
N THR A 230 13.60 18.02 -6.33
CA THR A 230 14.69 18.94 -6.68
C THR A 230 14.19 20.37 -6.63
N SER A 231 15.06 21.32 -6.24
CA SER A 231 14.70 22.73 -6.14
C SER A 231 14.52 23.44 -7.49
N CYS A 232 14.84 22.78 -8.62
CA CYS A 232 14.62 23.33 -9.98
C CYS A 232 14.39 22.22 -10.99
N GLY A 233 13.75 22.54 -12.12
CA GLY A 233 13.60 21.64 -13.29
C GLY A 233 14.92 21.34 -14.02
N CYS A 234 15.98 22.12 -13.73
CA CYS A 234 17.34 21.93 -14.27
C CYS A 234 18.09 20.76 -13.63
N THR A 235 17.56 20.19 -12.54
CA THR A 235 18.12 19.02 -11.85
C THR A 235 17.14 17.86 -11.94
N LYS A 236 17.63 16.72 -12.40
CA LYS A 236 16.87 15.47 -12.46
C LYS A 236 17.56 14.41 -11.62
N VAL A 237 16.78 13.43 -11.13
CA VAL A 237 17.32 12.31 -10.35
C VAL A 237 16.86 11.00 -10.96
N GLU A 238 17.75 10.00 -10.92
CA GLU A 238 17.47 8.63 -11.31
C GLU A 238 17.88 7.69 -10.18
N TYR A 239 16.98 6.80 -9.78
CA TYR A 239 17.22 5.82 -8.73
C TYR A 239 16.30 4.62 -8.88
N SER A 240 16.66 3.48 -8.26
CA SER A 240 15.77 2.32 -8.17
C SER A 240 14.66 2.58 -7.16
N LYS A 241 13.42 2.31 -7.55
CA LYS A 241 12.25 2.39 -6.65
C LYS A 241 12.06 1.12 -5.80
N GLU A 242 12.96 0.16 -5.90
CA GLU A 242 12.89 -1.06 -5.09
C GLU A 242 13.30 -0.77 -3.65
N PRO A 243 12.58 -1.33 -2.65
CA PRO A 243 12.95 -1.22 -1.25
C PRO A 243 14.35 -1.78 -0.98
N VAL A 244 15.13 -1.06 -0.18
CA VAL A 244 16.50 -1.45 0.17
C VAL A 244 16.52 -2.24 1.47
N ARG A 245 17.05 -3.46 1.43
CA ARG A 245 17.15 -4.32 2.62
C ARG A 245 18.12 -3.74 3.66
N PRO A 246 18.01 -4.14 4.94
CA PRO A 246 19.02 -3.83 5.96
C PRO A 246 20.44 -4.14 5.47
N GLY A 247 21.35 -3.18 5.66
CA GLY A 247 22.74 -3.24 5.16
C GLY A 247 22.90 -3.03 3.65
N GLY A 248 21.81 -2.95 2.89
CA GLY A 248 21.83 -2.67 1.45
C GLY A 248 22.06 -1.18 1.14
N THR A 249 22.34 -0.90 -0.13
CA THR A 249 22.64 0.44 -0.63
C THR A 249 21.75 0.80 -1.81
N LEU A 250 21.46 2.11 -1.97
CA LEU A 250 20.78 2.70 -3.10
C LEU A 250 21.63 3.84 -3.64
N GLU A 251 22.00 3.75 -4.90
CA GLU A 251 22.62 4.85 -5.62
C GLU A 251 21.54 5.79 -6.18
N VAL A 252 21.70 7.07 -5.93
CA VAL A 252 20.88 8.14 -6.50
C VAL A 252 21.76 8.96 -7.43
N LYS A 253 21.49 8.92 -8.73
CA LYS A 253 22.15 9.71 -9.76
C LYS A 253 21.48 11.07 -9.86
N VAL A 254 22.28 12.12 -9.87
CA VAL A 254 21.85 13.50 -10.04
C VAL A 254 22.39 14.04 -11.35
N LEU A 255 21.47 14.37 -12.24
CA LEU A 255 21.75 14.96 -13.54
C LEU A 255 21.45 16.46 -13.47
N TYR A 256 22.41 17.29 -13.84
CA TYR A 256 22.25 18.72 -13.89
C TYR A 256 22.51 19.27 -15.30
N GLU A 257 21.60 20.12 -15.77
CA GLU A 257 21.71 20.78 -17.06
C GLU A 257 21.49 22.28 -16.87
N ALA A 258 22.56 23.07 -17.05
CA ALA A 258 22.51 24.50 -16.79
C ALA A 258 21.65 25.22 -17.84
N GLU A 259 20.67 26.03 -17.39
CA GLU A 259 19.85 26.85 -18.27
C GLU A 259 20.59 28.14 -18.69
N GLN A 260 21.48 28.63 -17.85
CA GLN A 260 22.32 29.80 -18.09
C GLN A 260 23.66 29.71 -17.35
N ALA A 261 24.61 30.51 -17.73
CA ALA A 261 25.91 30.61 -17.04
C ALA A 261 25.73 31.38 -15.71
N GLU A 262 25.75 30.64 -14.60
CA GLU A 262 25.55 31.18 -13.26
C GLU A 262 26.30 30.36 -12.20
N HIS A 263 26.51 30.97 -11.05
CA HIS A 263 26.84 30.20 -9.85
C HIS A 263 25.55 29.56 -9.32
N PHE A 264 25.54 28.23 -9.13
CA PHE A 264 24.37 27.52 -8.71
C PHE A 264 24.53 26.79 -7.37
N ASN A 265 23.46 26.74 -6.61
CA ASN A 265 23.30 25.93 -5.43
C ASN A 265 21.88 25.35 -5.48
N LYS A 266 21.75 24.06 -5.71
CA LYS A 266 20.46 23.38 -5.86
C LYS A 266 20.35 22.29 -4.82
N THR A 267 19.14 22.04 -4.36
CA THR A 267 18.86 21.05 -3.31
C THR A 267 18.15 19.83 -3.92
N VAL A 268 18.57 18.67 -3.48
CA VAL A 268 17.87 17.39 -3.68
C VAL A 268 17.39 16.92 -2.32
N THR A 269 16.08 16.82 -2.13
CA THR A 269 15.46 16.35 -0.89
C THR A 269 14.92 14.94 -1.09
N VAL A 270 15.37 14.01 -0.24
CA VAL A 270 14.94 12.62 -0.26
C VAL A 270 13.93 12.40 0.86
N TYR A 271 12.73 11.96 0.50
CA TYR A 271 11.71 11.53 1.44
C TYR A 271 11.72 10.01 1.54
N CYS A 272 11.87 9.49 2.74
CA CYS A 272 11.93 8.06 3.00
C CYS A 272 11.34 7.72 4.38
N ASN A 273 11.15 6.43 4.66
CA ASN A 273 10.55 5.94 5.90
C ASN A 273 11.55 5.89 7.09
N VAL A 274 12.29 6.96 7.32
CA VAL A 274 13.14 7.12 8.51
C VAL A 274 12.50 8.08 9.50
N GLU A 275 12.70 7.84 10.81
CA GLU A 275 12.30 8.79 11.83
C GLU A 275 13.13 10.09 11.65
N ASN A 276 12.45 11.24 11.63
CA ASN A 276 13.04 12.56 11.42
C ASN A 276 13.62 12.81 10.01
N SER A 277 13.05 12.17 9.00
CA SER A 277 13.29 12.59 7.61
C SER A 277 12.76 14.02 7.42
N PRO A 278 13.53 14.93 6.79
CA PRO A 278 13.08 16.28 6.51
C PRO A 278 11.91 16.30 5.53
#